data_7004e5dc39ef65c58d1d15efbc22ea30
#
_entry.id   7004e5dc39ef65c58d1d15efbc22ea30
#
_cell.length_a   1.000
_cell.length_b   1.000
_cell.length_c   1.000
_cell.angle_alpha   90.00
_cell.angle_beta   90.00
_cell.angle_gamma   90.00
#
_symmetry.space_group_name_H-M   'P 1'
#
loop_
_entity.id
_entity.type
_entity.pdbx_description
1 polymer ?
#
loop_
_entity_poly.entity_id
_entity_poly.type
_entity_poly.pdbx_seq_one_letter_code
_entity_poly.pdbx_strand_id
1 'polypeptide(L)'
;MCADFLDKVYKAEYKDPRDLYRDWADTYDNELAQNEYTTPIRTAKALTKFVSNKSTSILDFGCGTGLSAEALISCGFSTIDGIDISNEMIEIAREKRIYRNLECFNPNKSIPVKKNEYSIITAIGVISVGAAPISIFDEVFDLLPKDGLFAFSFNEHSLMVPEYSLKVEQTVNEKKAVQLFCELGPHILKRDLKSMVYVIKKL
;
A
#
# COMPACT_ATOMS: atom_id res chain seq x y z
N MET A 1 -0.83 -5.12 29.82
CA MET A 1 -1.57 -4.62 28.64
C MET A 1 -0.53 -4.49 27.55
N CYS A 2 -0.59 -5.31 26.50
CA CYS A 2 0.29 -5.13 25.33
C CYS A 2 0.03 -3.74 24.75
N ALA A 3 1.10 -3.02 24.43
CA ALA A 3 1.00 -1.73 23.77
C ALA A 3 0.31 -1.93 22.42
N ASP A 4 -0.80 -1.24 22.21
CA ASP A 4 -1.52 -1.23 20.94
C ASP A 4 -0.70 -0.44 19.92
N PHE A 5 -0.05 -1.14 19.00
CA PHE A 5 0.81 -0.51 17.99
C PHE A 5 0.03 0.36 17.01
N LEU A 6 -1.24 0.04 16.74
CA LEU A 6 -2.12 0.91 15.94
C LEU A 6 -2.21 2.31 16.52
N ASP A 7 -2.32 2.44 17.85
CA ASP A 7 -2.32 3.75 18.52
C ASP A 7 -0.99 4.49 18.36
N LYS A 8 0.13 3.77 18.38
CA LYS A 8 1.47 4.37 18.21
C LYS A 8 1.71 4.92 16.81
N VAL A 9 1.21 4.23 15.76
CA VAL A 9 1.26 4.72 14.39
C VAL A 9 0.60 6.10 14.29
N TYR A 10 -0.60 6.21 14.81
CA TYR A 10 -1.39 7.45 14.71
C TYR A 10 -0.89 8.58 15.60
N LYS A 11 -0.16 8.26 16.67
CA LYS A 11 0.46 9.26 17.56
C LYS A 11 1.85 9.69 17.13
N ALA A 12 2.39 9.11 16.05
CA ALA A 12 3.75 9.36 15.55
C ALA A 12 4.82 9.24 16.66
N GLU A 13 4.72 8.21 17.52
CA GLU A 13 5.62 8.00 18.65
C GLU A 13 7.04 7.58 18.21
N TYR A 14 7.19 7.09 17.00
CA TYR A 14 8.48 6.67 16.45
C TYR A 14 9.05 7.72 15.50
N LYS A 15 10.34 8.00 15.62
CA LYS A 15 11.06 8.91 14.72
C LYS A 15 11.37 8.29 13.36
N ASP A 16 11.57 6.97 13.33
CA ASP A 16 11.84 6.18 12.13
C ASP A 16 10.76 5.11 11.99
N PRO A 17 10.00 5.10 10.88
CA PRO A 17 9.00 4.07 10.64
C PRO A 17 9.56 2.64 10.70
N ARG A 18 10.83 2.43 10.35
CA ARG A 18 11.47 1.11 10.41
C ARG A 18 11.50 0.54 11.83
N ASP A 19 11.76 1.38 12.83
CA ASP A 19 11.78 0.94 14.23
C ASP A 19 10.38 0.52 14.69
N LEU A 20 9.34 1.27 14.30
CA LEU A 20 7.96 0.90 14.58
C LEU A 20 7.60 -0.46 13.97
N TYR A 21 7.83 -0.64 12.67
CA TYR A 21 7.44 -1.86 11.96
C TYR A 21 8.28 -3.07 12.39
N ARG A 22 9.55 -2.89 12.75
CA ARG A 22 10.37 -3.93 13.37
C ARG A 22 9.73 -4.43 14.68
N ASP A 23 9.40 -3.49 15.58
CA ASP A 23 8.87 -3.84 16.90
C ASP A 23 7.44 -4.39 16.84
N TRP A 24 6.70 -4.10 15.77
CA TRP A 24 5.34 -4.53 15.55
C TRP A 24 5.22 -5.84 14.77
N ALA A 25 6.24 -6.25 14.04
CA ALA A 25 6.18 -7.34 13.07
C ALA A 25 5.53 -8.61 13.61
N ASP A 26 5.95 -9.10 14.79
CA ASP A 26 5.47 -10.36 15.38
C ASP A 26 3.96 -10.37 15.71
N THR A 27 3.35 -9.22 15.94
CA THR A 27 1.93 -9.10 16.34
C THR A 27 1.06 -8.43 15.29
N TYR A 28 1.68 -7.91 14.22
CA TYR A 28 1.04 -7.08 13.19
C TYR A 28 -0.22 -7.71 12.60
N ASP A 29 -0.09 -8.91 12.04
CA ASP A 29 -1.21 -9.59 11.39
C ASP A 29 -2.34 -9.90 12.37
N ASN A 30 -2.00 -10.36 13.57
CA ASN A 30 -2.99 -10.67 14.61
C ASN A 30 -3.73 -9.42 15.08
N GLU A 31 -3.01 -8.31 15.28
CA GLU A 31 -3.62 -7.05 15.72
C GLU A 31 -4.54 -6.48 14.65
N LEU A 32 -4.13 -6.50 13.39
CA LEU A 32 -4.94 -6.05 12.26
C LEU A 32 -6.16 -6.96 12.01
N ALA A 33 -6.00 -8.28 12.14
CA ALA A 33 -7.10 -9.22 12.03
C ALA A 33 -8.13 -9.03 13.15
N GLN A 34 -7.68 -8.87 14.40
CA GLN A 34 -8.55 -8.58 15.53
C GLN A 34 -9.33 -7.27 15.40
N ASN A 35 -8.74 -6.28 14.73
CA ASN A 35 -9.36 -4.98 14.48
C ASN A 35 -10.14 -4.92 13.16
N GLU A 36 -10.22 -6.03 12.42
CA GLU A 36 -10.96 -6.16 11.16
C GLU A 36 -10.47 -5.15 10.09
N TYR A 37 -9.19 -5.27 9.72
CA TYR A 37 -8.55 -4.46 8.69
C TYR A 37 -9.05 -4.84 7.30
N THR A 38 -9.77 -3.94 6.61
CA THR A 38 -10.48 -4.23 5.37
C THR A 38 -9.91 -3.55 4.12
N THR A 39 -9.02 -2.60 4.27
CA THR A 39 -8.49 -1.83 3.13
C THR A 39 -7.83 -2.70 2.06
N PRO A 40 -7.02 -3.73 2.38
CA PRO A 40 -6.42 -4.58 1.36
C PRO A 40 -7.45 -5.23 0.44
N ILE A 41 -8.46 -5.87 1.01
CA ILE A 41 -9.50 -6.55 0.21
C ILE A 41 -10.34 -5.56 -0.59
N ARG A 42 -10.61 -4.35 -0.09
CA ARG A 42 -11.32 -3.30 -0.83
C ARG A 42 -10.49 -2.83 -2.02
N THR A 43 -9.20 -2.62 -1.83
CA THR A 43 -8.29 -2.20 -2.92
C THR A 43 -8.13 -3.29 -3.97
N ALA A 44 -7.95 -4.55 -3.55
CA ALA A 44 -7.88 -5.68 -4.48
C ALA A 44 -9.15 -5.82 -5.32
N LYS A 45 -10.34 -5.75 -4.69
CA LYS A 45 -11.64 -5.76 -5.39
C LYS A 45 -11.81 -4.58 -6.34
N ALA A 46 -11.37 -3.37 -5.98
CA ALA A 46 -11.40 -2.22 -6.86
C ALA A 46 -10.53 -2.46 -8.11
N LEU A 47 -9.31 -2.97 -7.91
CA LEU A 47 -8.38 -3.26 -9.00
C LEU A 47 -8.92 -4.32 -9.97
N THR A 48 -9.68 -5.33 -9.50
CA THR A 48 -10.25 -6.37 -10.38
C THR A 48 -11.15 -5.81 -11.46
N LYS A 49 -11.76 -4.65 -11.26
CA LYS A 49 -12.68 -4.01 -12.22
C LYS A 49 -11.95 -3.53 -13.48
N PHE A 50 -10.64 -3.33 -13.40
CA PHE A 50 -9.84 -2.72 -14.46
C PHE A 50 -8.75 -3.65 -15.01
N VAL A 51 -8.58 -4.84 -14.44
CA VAL A 51 -7.57 -5.82 -14.86
C VAL A 51 -8.25 -7.12 -15.25
N SER A 52 -8.25 -7.44 -16.54
CA SER A 52 -8.79 -8.69 -17.07
C SER A 52 -7.82 -9.86 -16.91
N ASN A 53 -6.53 -9.64 -17.22
CA ASN A 53 -5.50 -10.67 -17.08
C ASN A 53 -4.95 -10.70 -15.65
N LYS A 54 -5.36 -11.66 -14.85
CA LYS A 54 -4.96 -11.82 -13.45
C LYS A 54 -3.52 -12.33 -13.25
N SER A 55 -2.86 -12.78 -14.32
CA SER A 55 -1.44 -13.15 -14.30
C SER A 55 -0.50 -11.97 -14.58
N THR A 56 -1.03 -10.76 -14.82
CA THR A 56 -0.21 -9.56 -14.95
C THR A 56 0.60 -9.33 -13.68
N SER A 57 1.91 -9.09 -13.83
CA SER A 57 2.79 -8.85 -12.69
C SER A 57 2.42 -7.55 -11.96
N ILE A 58 2.28 -7.66 -10.65
CA ILE A 58 1.99 -6.56 -9.73
C ILE A 58 3.21 -6.33 -8.86
N LEU A 59 3.63 -5.07 -8.71
CA LEU A 59 4.51 -4.65 -7.64
C LEU A 59 3.67 -4.22 -6.44
N ASP A 60 3.85 -4.87 -5.31
CA ASP A 60 3.27 -4.48 -4.03
C ASP A 60 4.31 -3.64 -3.27
N PHE A 61 4.18 -2.32 -3.37
CA PHE A 61 5.09 -1.36 -2.75
C PHE A 61 4.71 -1.15 -1.28
N GLY A 62 5.66 -1.36 -0.38
CA GLY A 62 5.42 -1.39 1.06
C GLY A 62 4.57 -2.60 1.45
N CYS A 63 5.00 -3.79 1.00
CA CYS A 63 4.23 -5.02 1.11
C CYS A 63 4.04 -5.52 2.55
N GLY A 64 4.85 -5.02 3.50
CA GLY A 64 4.80 -5.42 4.90
C GLY A 64 4.89 -6.93 5.08
N THR A 65 4.00 -7.47 5.90
CA THR A 65 3.85 -8.91 6.15
C THR A 65 3.11 -9.66 5.04
N GLY A 66 2.56 -8.95 4.03
CA GLY A 66 1.88 -9.55 2.88
C GLY A 66 0.36 -9.57 2.92
N LEU A 67 -0.31 -8.84 3.81
CA LEU A 67 -1.78 -8.79 3.86
C LEU A 67 -2.40 -8.26 2.55
N SER A 68 -1.72 -7.36 1.85
CA SER A 68 -2.11 -6.86 0.53
C SER A 68 -2.05 -7.96 -0.54
N ALA A 69 -0.99 -8.78 -0.55
CA ALA A 69 -0.88 -9.89 -1.50
C ALA A 69 -1.89 -10.99 -1.22
N GLU A 70 -2.19 -11.31 0.04
CA GLU A 70 -3.27 -12.25 0.39
C GLU A 70 -4.61 -11.78 -0.18
N ALA A 71 -4.91 -10.49 -0.06
CA ALA A 71 -6.12 -9.90 -0.63
C ALA A 71 -6.12 -9.93 -2.17
N LEU A 72 -4.99 -9.64 -2.81
CA LEU A 72 -4.85 -9.72 -4.27
C LEU A 72 -5.04 -11.15 -4.78
N ILE A 73 -4.43 -12.14 -4.12
CA ILE A 73 -4.58 -13.56 -4.46
C ILE A 73 -6.02 -14.01 -4.29
N SER A 74 -6.70 -13.62 -3.21
CA SER A 74 -8.12 -13.93 -3.01
C SER A 74 -9.03 -13.37 -4.10
N CYS A 75 -8.57 -12.32 -4.79
CA CYS A 75 -9.23 -11.73 -5.97
C CYS A 75 -8.74 -12.32 -7.31
N GLY A 76 -7.92 -13.38 -7.27
CA GLY A 76 -7.47 -14.15 -8.44
C GLY A 76 -6.15 -13.69 -9.05
N PHE A 77 -5.48 -12.66 -8.55
CA PHE A 77 -4.15 -12.28 -9.01
C PHE A 77 -3.11 -13.34 -8.61
N SER A 78 -2.15 -13.63 -9.48
CA SER A 78 -1.25 -14.77 -9.28
C SER A 78 0.24 -14.43 -9.35
N THR A 79 0.61 -13.24 -9.79
CA THR A 79 2.01 -12.86 -9.99
C THR A 79 2.29 -11.54 -9.27
N ILE A 80 2.81 -11.65 -8.05
CA ILE A 80 3.03 -10.51 -7.17
C ILE A 80 4.49 -10.53 -6.71
N ASP A 81 5.17 -9.41 -6.84
CA ASP A 81 6.47 -9.13 -6.24
C ASP A 81 6.27 -8.07 -5.16
N GLY A 82 7.00 -8.17 -4.06
CA GLY A 82 6.87 -7.25 -2.94
C GLY A 82 8.19 -6.57 -2.59
N ILE A 83 8.12 -5.29 -2.24
CA ILE A 83 9.25 -4.56 -1.66
C ILE A 83 8.80 -3.83 -0.39
N ASP A 84 9.68 -3.81 0.61
CA ASP A 84 9.45 -3.11 1.88
C ASP A 84 10.77 -2.57 2.45
N ILE A 85 10.69 -1.63 3.39
CA ILE A 85 11.84 -1.06 4.09
C ILE A 85 12.22 -1.84 5.37
N SER A 86 11.31 -2.68 5.88
CA SER A 86 11.52 -3.51 7.08
C SER A 86 11.86 -4.94 6.69
N ASN A 87 13.05 -5.38 7.10
CA ASN A 87 13.48 -6.76 6.88
C ASN A 87 12.63 -7.74 7.69
N GLU A 88 12.23 -7.37 8.89
CA GLU A 88 11.40 -8.19 9.77
C GLU A 88 10.02 -8.47 9.14
N MET A 89 9.40 -7.44 8.54
CA MET A 89 8.15 -7.61 7.78
C MET A 89 8.34 -8.52 6.57
N ILE A 90 9.43 -8.34 5.82
CA ILE A 90 9.76 -9.17 4.64
C ILE A 90 9.95 -10.64 5.02
N GLU A 91 10.57 -10.95 6.16
CA GLU A 91 10.72 -12.34 6.59
C GLU A 91 9.37 -13.01 6.88
N ILE A 92 8.42 -12.30 7.51
CA ILE A 92 7.06 -12.81 7.72
C ILE A 92 6.34 -13.00 6.37
N ALA A 93 6.47 -12.03 5.44
CA ALA A 93 5.90 -12.17 4.11
C ALA A 93 6.49 -13.37 3.35
N ARG A 94 7.79 -13.65 3.54
CA ARG A 94 8.48 -14.80 2.93
C ARG A 94 7.95 -16.14 3.43
N GLU A 95 7.64 -16.25 4.71
CA GLU A 95 7.06 -17.46 5.30
C GLU A 95 5.70 -17.80 4.68
N LYS A 96 4.91 -16.79 4.26
CA LYS A 96 3.62 -16.99 3.60
C LYS A 96 3.71 -17.61 2.20
N ARG A 97 4.86 -17.52 1.53
CA ARG A 97 5.13 -18.09 0.19
C ARG A 97 4.14 -17.66 -0.89
N ILE A 98 3.69 -16.41 -0.82
CA ILE A 98 2.68 -15.83 -1.72
C ILE A 98 3.26 -14.84 -2.73
N TYR A 99 4.49 -14.40 -2.52
CA TYR A 99 5.21 -13.55 -3.46
C TYR A 99 6.13 -14.37 -4.36
N ARG A 100 6.28 -13.92 -5.61
CA ARG A 100 7.28 -14.44 -6.55
C ARG A 100 8.69 -14.02 -6.14
N ASN A 101 8.85 -12.72 -5.85
CA ASN A 101 10.08 -12.12 -5.35
C ASN A 101 9.76 -11.18 -4.18
N LEU A 102 10.70 -11.09 -3.22
CA LEU A 102 10.63 -10.16 -2.09
C LEU A 102 11.99 -9.49 -1.91
N GLU A 103 11.99 -8.17 -1.80
CA GLU A 103 13.21 -7.38 -1.60
C GLU A 103 13.02 -6.34 -0.49
N CYS A 104 13.99 -6.32 0.45
CA CYS A 104 14.08 -5.24 1.43
C CYS A 104 14.98 -4.13 0.87
N PHE A 105 14.51 -2.88 0.87
CA PHE A 105 15.29 -1.77 0.34
C PHE A 105 15.51 -0.64 1.34
N ASN A 106 16.55 0.15 1.10
CA ASN A 106 16.86 1.31 1.92
C ASN A 106 16.11 2.53 1.40
N PRO A 107 15.21 3.17 2.20
CA PRO A 107 14.41 4.33 1.77
C PRO A 107 15.26 5.58 1.45
N ASN A 108 16.53 5.62 1.88
CA ASN A 108 17.47 6.69 1.54
C ASN A 108 18.16 6.48 0.17
N LYS A 109 17.79 5.43 -0.55
CA LYS A 109 18.27 5.13 -1.91
C LYS A 109 17.08 5.11 -2.86
N SER A 110 17.38 5.12 -4.17
CA SER A 110 16.34 4.92 -5.18
C SER A 110 15.60 3.59 -4.97
N ILE A 111 14.31 3.59 -5.28
CA ILE A 111 13.48 2.38 -5.30
C ILE A 111 14.14 1.36 -6.24
N PRO A 112 14.38 0.09 -5.81
CA PRO A 112 15.13 -0.91 -6.59
C PRO A 112 14.29 -1.55 -7.70
N VAL A 113 13.54 -0.73 -8.43
CA VAL A 113 12.64 -1.15 -9.50
C VAL A 113 12.89 -0.28 -10.73
N LYS A 114 12.96 -0.88 -11.89
CA LYS A 114 13.16 -0.16 -13.15
C LYS A 114 11.86 0.49 -13.60
N LYS A 115 11.97 1.66 -14.24
CA LYS A 115 10.81 2.28 -14.89
C LYS A 115 10.20 1.33 -15.92
N ASN A 116 8.87 1.27 -15.96
CA ASN A 116 8.07 0.45 -16.87
C ASN A 116 8.20 -1.08 -16.66
N GLU A 117 8.76 -1.52 -15.53
CA GLU A 117 8.90 -2.96 -15.24
C GLU A 117 7.56 -3.59 -14.88
N TYR A 118 6.73 -2.87 -14.15
CA TYR A 118 5.39 -3.31 -13.73
C TYR A 118 4.32 -2.42 -14.34
N SER A 119 3.30 -3.03 -14.95
CA SER A 119 2.12 -2.30 -15.42
C SER A 119 1.07 -2.07 -14.33
N ILE A 120 1.24 -2.69 -13.17
CA ILE A 120 0.38 -2.50 -12.00
C ILE A 120 1.28 -2.34 -10.77
N ILE A 121 1.04 -1.28 -10.00
CA ILE A 121 1.66 -1.07 -8.70
C ILE A 121 0.56 -0.88 -7.66
N THR A 122 0.71 -1.53 -6.51
CA THR A 122 -0.14 -1.31 -5.33
C THR A 122 0.68 -0.64 -4.22
N ALA A 123 0.03 0.25 -3.44
CA ALA A 123 0.59 0.85 -2.21
C ALA A 123 -0.54 0.96 -1.18
N ILE A 124 -0.81 -0.13 -0.48
CA ILE A 124 -1.99 -0.29 0.37
C ILE A 124 -1.62 -0.07 1.84
N GLY A 125 -2.07 1.05 2.42
CA GLY A 125 -1.73 1.41 3.79
C GLY A 125 -0.30 1.91 3.99
N VAL A 126 0.38 2.29 2.91
CA VAL A 126 1.81 2.67 2.90
C VAL A 126 1.99 4.18 2.92
N ILE A 127 1.37 4.88 1.96
CA ILE A 127 1.51 6.34 1.83
C ILE A 127 0.55 6.99 2.82
N SER A 128 1.06 7.33 3.99
CA SER A 128 0.23 7.87 5.07
C SER A 128 1.04 8.65 6.10
N VAL A 129 0.34 9.48 6.86
CA VAL A 129 0.92 10.14 8.04
C VAL A 129 1.43 9.06 9.00
N GLY A 130 2.68 9.16 9.42
CA GLY A 130 3.35 8.18 10.29
C GLY A 130 3.99 6.98 9.58
N ALA A 131 3.86 6.88 8.25
CA ALA A 131 4.54 5.87 7.42
C ALA A 131 5.30 6.56 6.27
N ALA A 132 5.11 6.15 5.00
CA ALA A 132 5.78 6.81 3.88
C ALA A 132 5.16 8.19 3.59
N PRO A 133 5.98 9.24 3.36
CA PRO A 133 5.49 10.59 3.08
C PRO A 133 4.82 10.66 1.70
N ILE A 134 4.00 11.72 1.50
CA ILE A 134 3.27 11.90 0.22
C ILE A 134 4.20 12.07 -0.99
N SER A 135 5.45 12.49 -0.80
CA SER A 135 6.44 12.59 -1.89
C SER A 135 6.71 11.25 -2.57
N ILE A 136 6.58 10.13 -1.85
CA ILE A 136 6.75 8.79 -2.39
C ILE A 136 5.71 8.46 -3.49
N PHE A 137 4.57 9.14 -3.47
CA PHE A 137 3.55 8.99 -4.51
C PHE A 137 4.12 9.25 -5.91
N ASP A 138 4.88 10.34 -6.08
CA ASP A 138 5.45 10.69 -7.38
C ASP A 138 6.51 9.67 -7.81
N GLU A 139 7.37 9.24 -6.88
CA GLU A 139 8.42 8.27 -7.16
C GLU A 139 7.83 6.94 -7.64
N VAL A 140 6.81 6.43 -6.93
CA VAL A 140 6.12 5.17 -7.29
C VAL A 140 5.33 5.34 -8.59
N PHE A 141 4.61 6.44 -8.76
CA PHE A 141 3.85 6.72 -9.97
C PHE A 141 4.74 6.83 -11.22
N ASP A 142 5.95 7.38 -11.06
CA ASP A 142 6.93 7.51 -12.15
C ASP A 142 7.48 6.17 -12.63
N LEU A 143 7.44 5.12 -11.81
CA LEU A 143 7.84 3.76 -12.21
C LEU A 143 6.88 3.14 -13.22
N LEU A 144 5.62 3.53 -13.23
CA LEU A 144 4.61 2.97 -14.12
C LEU A 144 4.85 3.36 -15.58
N PRO A 145 4.60 2.45 -16.53
CA PRO A 145 4.48 2.79 -17.94
C PRO A 145 3.21 3.60 -18.23
N LYS A 146 3.13 4.15 -19.42
CA LYS A 146 1.88 4.64 -19.97
C LYS A 146 0.82 3.52 -19.92
N ASP A 147 -0.44 3.88 -19.58
CA ASP A 147 -1.57 2.99 -19.33
C ASP A 147 -1.41 2.08 -18.10
N GLY A 148 -0.33 2.21 -17.34
CA GLY A 148 -0.13 1.49 -16.07
C GLY A 148 -1.12 1.93 -14.99
N LEU A 149 -1.43 1.00 -14.08
CA LEU A 149 -2.40 1.21 -12.99
C LEU A 149 -1.68 1.39 -11.65
N PHE A 150 -2.09 2.40 -10.90
CA PHE A 150 -1.71 2.59 -9.52
C PHE A 150 -2.93 2.43 -8.61
N ALA A 151 -2.93 1.40 -7.77
CA ALA A 151 -3.97 1.17 -6.77
C ALA A 151 -3.41 1.42 -5.37
N PHE A 152 -3.98 2.35 -4.64
CA PHE A 152 -3.45 2.79 -3.34
C PHE A 152 -4.57 3.24 -2.41
N SER A 153 -4.20 3.49 -1.15
CA SER A 153 -5.15 3.98 -0.15
C SER A 153 -4.56 5.07 0.71
N PHE A 154 -5.41 6.00 1.14
CA PHE A 154 -5.13 6.95 2.21
C PHE A 154 -6.07 6.69 3.38
N ASN A 155 -5.52 6.53 4.58
CA ASN A 155 -6.32 6.41 5.80
C ASN A 155 -6.91 7.77 6.20
N GLU A 156 -7.85 7.76 7.14
CA GLU A 156 -8.58 8.95 7.58
C GLU A 156 -7.66 10.06 8.10
N HIS A 157 -6.59 9.70 8.82
CA HIS A 157 -5.61 10.68 9.32
C HIS A 157 -4.88 11.39 8.18
N SER A 158 -4.53 10.67 7.13
CA SER A 158 -3.91 11.25 5.92
C SER A 158 -4.89 12.11 5.15
N LEU A 159 -6.19 11.74 5.11
CA LEU A 159 -7.23 12.54 4.45
C LEU A 159 -7.51 13.88 5.16
N MET A 160 -7.21 13.99 6.46
CA MET A 160 -7.27 15.26 7.18
C MET A 160 -6.13 16.23 6.82
N VAL A 161 -5.08 15.75 6.16
CA VAL A 161 -3.96 16.54 5.67
C VAL A 161 -4.19 16.83 4.17
N PRO A 162 -4.47 18.10 3.79
CA PRO A 162 -4.88 18.45 2.41
C PRO A 162 -3.91 17.97 1.33
N GLU A 163 -2.62 17.89 1.63
CA GLU A 163 -1.57 17.51 0.68
C GLU A 163 -1.82 16.14 0.02
N TYR A 164 -2.42 15.18 0.75
CA TYR A 164 -2.70 13.85 0.22
C TYR A 164 -3.78 13.87 -0.87
N SER A 165 -4.93 14.49 -0.59
CA SER A 165 -6.02 14.61 -1.58
C SER A 165 -5.62 15.51 -2.75
N LEU A 166 -4.97 16.64 -2.47
CA LEU A 166 -4.48 17.57 -3.48
C LEU A 166 -3.48 16.93 -4.44
N LYS A 167 -2.62 16.01 -3.97
CA LYS A 167 -1.67 15.28 -4.82
C LYS A 167 -2.41 14.50 -5.92
N VAL A 168 -3.46 13.78 -5.58
CA VAL A 168 -4.24 13.00 -6.56
C VAL A 168 -4.98 13.94 -7.51
N GLU A 169 -5.64 14.98 -6.98
CA GLU A 169 -6.36 15.97 -7.78
C GLU A 169 -5.43 16.68 -8.78
N GLN A 170 -4.25 17.12 -8.35
CA GLN A 170 -3.24 17.74 -9.22
C GLN A 170 -2.79 16.78 -10.33
N THR A 171 -2.49 15.51 -9.98
CA THR A 171 -2.06 14.51 -10.95
C THR A 171 -3.10 14.28 -12.05
N VAL A 172 -4.39 14.30 -11.68
CA VAL A 172 -5.51 14.17 -12.64
C VAL A 172 -5.71 15.46 -13.43
N ASN A 173 -5.72 16.62 -12.78
CA ASN A 173 -5.94 17.92 -13.43
C ASN A 173 -4.81 18.28 -14.43
N GLU A 174 -3.58 17.87 -14.12
CA GLU A 174 -2.42 18.01 -15.01
C GLU A 174 -2.42 16.99 -16.16
N LYS A 175 -3.46 16.17 -16.27
CA LYS A 175 -3.59 15.10 -17.29
C LYS A 175 -2.43 14.10 -17.29
N LYS A 176 -1.84 13.85 -16.12
CA LYS A 176 -0.85 12.78 -15.94
C LYS A 176 -1.52 11.44 -15.70
N ALA A 177 -2.73 11.45 -15.12
CA ALA A 177 -3.52 10.26 -14.87
C ALA A 177 -5.02 10.46 -15.10
N VAL A 178 -5.74 9.34 -15.25
CA VAL A 178 -7.21 9.29 -15.16
C VAL A 178 -7.57 8.54 -13.89
N GLN A 179 -8.44 9.12 -13.06
CA GLN A 179 -9.01 8.46 -11.90
C GLN A 179 -10.10 7.48 -12.38
N LEU A 180 -9.84 6.18 -12.20
CA LEU A 180 -10.76 5.12 -12.56
C LEU A 180 -11.68 4.73 -11.40
N PHE A 181 -11.18 4.85 -10.17
CA PHE A 181 -11.90 4.51 -8.95
C PHE A 181 -11.48 5.41 -7.80
N CYS A 182 -12.45 5.81 -6.98
CA CYS A 182 -12.25 6.53 -5.73
C CYS A 182 -13.43 6.23 -4.81
N GLU A 183 -13.19 5.61 -3.65
CA GLU A 183 -14.26 5.24 -2.73
C GLU A 183 -13.79 5.32 -1.27
N LEU A 184 -14.50 6.11 -0.48
CA LEU A 184 -14.37 6.12 0.97
C LEU A 184 -15.13 4.91 1.55
N GLY A 185 -14.50 4.18 2.45
CA GLY A 185 -15.13 3.04 3.09
C GLY A 185 -14.34 2.55 4.31
N PRO A 186 -14.73 1.42 4.90
CA PRO A 186 -14.10 0.91 6.10
C PRO A 186 -12.59 0.69 5.93
N HIS A 187 -11.84 1.01 6.99
CA HIS A 187 -10.40 0.78 7.10
C HIS A 187 -10.12 -0.25 8.20
N ILE A 188 -10.41 0.13 9.43
CA ILE A 188 -10.31 -0.70 10.62
C ILE A 188 -11.67 -0.67 11.30
N LEU A 189 -12.49 -1.71 11.07
CA LEU A 189 -13.91 -1.71 11.41
C LEU A 189 -14.16 -1.53 12.92
N LYS A 190 -13.39 -2.22 13.77
CA LYS A 190 -13.60 -2.13 15.22
C LYS A 190 -13.19 -0.79 15.84
N ARG A 191 -12.54 0.08 15.07
CA ARG A 191 -12.16 1.44 15.47
C ARG A 191 -12.95 2.51 14.74
N ASP A 192 -13.94 2.12 13.91
CA ASP A 192 -14.73 3.02 13.04
C ASP A 192 -13.87 3.93 12.15
N LEU A 193 -12.64 3.48 11.82
CA LEU A 193 -11.73 4.21 10.94
C LEU A 193 -12.05 3.92 9.47
N LYS A 194 -11.87 4.94 8.64
CA LYS A 194 -12.11 4.87 7.19
C LYS A 194 -10.83 5.06 6.38
N SER A 195 -10.87 4.60 5.15
CA SER A 195 -9.84 4.89 4.15
C SER A 195 -10.46 5.16 2.79
N MET A 196 -9.84 6.06 2.04
CA MET A 196 -10.12 6.25 0.64
C MET A 196 -9.27 5.28 -0.17
N VAL A 197 -9.90 4.51 -1.03
CA VAL A 197 -9.24 3.62 -1.99
C VAL A 197 -9.28 4.27 -3.36
N TYR A 198 -8.16 4.31 -4.04
CA TYR A 198 -8.00 4.85 -5.38
C TYR A 198 -7.50 3.79 -6.36
N VAL A 199 -7.94 3.87 -7.61
CA VAL A 199 -7.26 3.29 -8.77
C VAL A 199 -7.13 4.39 -9.82
N ILE A 200 -5.90 4.73 -10.19
CA ILE A 200 -5.61 5.69 -11.24
C ILE A 200 -4.84 5.02 -12.37
N LYS A 201 -5.02 5.52 -13.60
CA LYS A 201 -4.30 5.06 -14.79
C LYS A 201 -3.40 6.17 -15.30
N LYS A 202 -2.11 5.87 -15.50
CA LYS A 202 -1.13 6.80 -16.08
C LYS A 202 -1.42 7.06 -17.55
N LEU A 203 -1.31 8.32 -18.01
CA LEU A 203 -1.54 8.75 -19.40
C LEU A 203 -0.26 8.85 -20.22
#